data_9d71da0c8ffd50ad51e37522fe5f3fc1
#
_entry.id   9d71da0c8ffd50ad51e37522fe5f3fc1
#
_cell.length_a   1.000
_cell.length_b   1.000
_cell.length_c   1.000
_cell.angle_alpha   90.00
_cell.angle_beta   90.00
_cell.angle_gamma   90.00
#
_symmetry.space_group_name_H-M   'P 1'
#
loop_
_entity.id
_entity.type
_entity.pdbx_description
1 polymer ?
#
loop_
_entity_poly.entity_id
_entity_poly.type
_entity_poly.pdbx_seq_one_letter_code
_entity_poly.pdbx_strand_id
1 'polypeptide(L)'
;MDRLILFAATLGPIGRKLPAPGTFGSLAGLLVFWLLIFPSNIEPLFVLSAFAILALCAIPLCGKAEILLSKEDPKEVILDEFVAQPLVFVGVPWSSYSYSFDTLVLLGLGFALFRFFDIMKPLGISRLQSIPGGAGVVADDIAATIPAGLGIWLLWGNGIIS
;
A
#
# COMPACT_ATOMS: atom_id res chain seq x y z
N MET A 1 3.89 -21.48 -14.17
CA MET A 1 3.01 -20.31 -13.98
C MET A 1 2.79 -20.04 -12.50
N ASP A 2 2.46 -21.04 -11.69
CA ASP A 2 2.16 -20.88 -10.26
C ASP A 2 3.31 -20.30 -9.42
N ARG A 3 4.55 -20.67 -9.74
CA ARG A 3 5.74 -20.08 -9.07
C ARG A 3 5.90 -18.59 -9.33
N LEU A 4 5.54 -18.10 -10.52
CA LEU A 4 5.59 -16.68 -10.85
C LEU A 4 4.50 -15.90 -10.14
N ILE A 5 3.29 -16.47 -10.04
CA ILE A 5 2.18 -15.88 -9.30
C ILE A 5 2.56 -15.73 -7.83
N LEU A 6 3.06 -16.80 -7.20
CA LEU A 6 3.52 -16.75 -5.82
C LEU A 6 4.69 -15.79 -5.63
N PHE A 7 5.63 -15.71 -6.57
CA PHE A 7 6.73 -14.77 -6.51
C PHE A 7 6.23 -13.32 -6.55
N ALA A 8 5.28 -13.01 -7.45
CA ALA A 8 4.69 -11.68 -7.55
C ALA A 8 3.89 -11.34 -6.29
N ALA A 9 2.98 -12.21 -5.84
CA ALA A 9 2.13 -11.97 -4.69
C ALA A 9 2.91 -11.83 -3.37
N THR A 10 4.08 -12.50 -3.24
CA THR A 10 4.94 -12.42 -2.05
C THR A 10 6.09 -11.42 -2.20
N LEU A 11 6.16 -10.66 -3.29
CA LEU A 11 7.32 -9.83 -3.66
C LEU A 11 8.65 -10.62 -3.51
N GLY A 12 8.65 -11.83 -4.06
CA GLY A 12 9.80 -12.75 -3.99
C GLY A 12 10.11 -13.22 -2.57
N PRO A 13 11.33 -12.96 -2.06
CA PRO A 13 11.72 -13.39 -0.72
C PRO A 13 11.17 -12.50 0.41
N ILE A 14 10.68 -11.29 0.12
CA ILE A 14 10.26 -10.31 1.13
C ILE A 14 9.14 -10.89 2.00
N GLY A 15 8.03 -11.31 1.39
CA GLY A 15 6.89 -11.85 2.09
C GLY A 15 7.17 -13.18 2.83
N ARG A 16 8.16 -13.94 2.36
CA ARG A 16 8.43 -15.28 2.88
C ARG A 16 9.48 -15.35 3.98
N LYS A 17 10.42 -14.38 4.02
CA LYS A 17 11.61 -14.47 4.88
C LYS A 17 11.65 -13.41 5.97
N LEU A 18 10.92 -12.30 5.81
CA LEU A 18 10.98 -11.20 6.76
C LEU A 18 9.96 -11.37 7.90
N PRO A 19 10.27 -10.88 9.11
CA PRO A 19 9.46 -11.16 10.32
C PRO A 19 8.10 -10.43 10.34
N ALA A 20 7.98 -9.32 9.62
CA ALA A 20 6.74 -8.53 9.49
C ALA A 20 6.47 -8.25 8.02
N PRO A 21 6.08 -9.27 7.23
CA PRO A 21 6.09 -9.19 5.77
C PRO A 21 5.24 -8.03 5.23
N GLY A 22 4.04 -7.80 5.75
CA GLY A 22 3.19 -6.69 5.33
C GLY A 22 3.81 -5.31 5.56
N THR A 23 4.52 -5.12 6.69
CA THR A 23 5.27 -3.87 6.95
C THR A 23 6.36 -3.65 5.89
N PHE A 24 7.06 -4.72 5.50
CA PHE A 24 8.06 -4.63 4.44
C PHE A 24 7.44 -4.49 3.05
N GLY A 25 6.24 -5.06 2.81
CA GLY A 25 5.45 -4.84 1.60
C GLY A 25 5.08 -3.37 1.43
N SER A 26 4.49 -2.78 2.46
CA SER A 26 4.14 -1.34 2.49
C SER A 26 5.38 -0.46 2.32
N LEU A 27 6.49 -0.77 3.03
CA LEU A 27 7.73 -0.01 2.91
C LEU A 27 8.33 -0.10 1.50
N ALA A 28 8.27 -1.27 0.87
CA ALA A 28 8.72 -1.44 -0.51
C ALA A 28 7.86 -0.62 -1.49
N GLY A 29 6.53 -0.61 -1.31
CA GLY A 29 5.63 0.23 -2.11
C GLY A 29 5.94 1.71 -1.97
N LEU A 30 6.14 2.17 -0.73
CA LEU A 30 6.52 3.54 -0.43
C LEU A 30 7.88 3.92 -1.06
N LEU A 31 8.87 3.04 -0.97
CA LEU A 31 10.19 3.26 -1.56
C LEU A 31 10.12 3.37 -3.08
N VAL A 32 9.37 2.49 -3.74
CA VAL A 32 9.19 2.55 -5.20
C VAL A 32 8.48 3.84 -5.59
N PHE A 33 7.43 4.23 -4.87
CA PHE A 33 6.72 5.48 -5.06
C PHE A 33 7.66 6.69 -4.96
N TRP A 34 8.47 6.76 -3.90
CA TRP A 34 9.45 7.82 -3.69
C TRP A 34 10.49 7.88 -4.81
N LEU A 35 11.05 6.73 -5.22
CA LEU A 35 12.03 6.63 -6.31
C LEU A 35 11.47 7.11 -7.66
N LEU A 36 10.21 6.84 -7.93
CA LEU A 36 9.57 7.26 -9.17
C LEU A 36 9.29 8.76 -9.21
N ILE A 37 8.88 9.34 -8.09
CA ILE A 37 8.56 10.77 -8.04
C ILE A 37 9.82 11.63 -8.01
N PHE A 38 10.75 11.38 -7.10
CA PHE A 38 11.88 12.28 -6.88
C PHE A 38 13.08 12.00 -7.79
N PRO A 39 13.79 10.85 -7.70
CA PRO A 39 14.94 10.64 -8.56
C PRO A 39 14.58 10.51 -10.04
N SER A 40 13.44 9.89 -10.38
CA SER A 40 13.02 9.71 -11.77
C SER A 40 12.17 10.85 -12.31
N ASN A 41 11.77 11.78 -11.43
CA ASN A 41 10.97 12.98 -11.76
C ASN A 41 9.70 12.67 -12.57
N ILE A 42 9.04 11.54 -12.24
CA ILE A 42 7.77 11.17 -12.86
C ILE A 42 6.66 11.91 -12.12
N GLU A 43 5.71 12.46 -12.87
CA GLU A 43 4.59 13.20 -12.32
C GLU A 43 3.78 12.31 -11.35
N PRO A 44 3.52 12.76 -10.10
CA PRO A 44 2.90 11.94 -9.05
C PRO A 44 1.55 11.32 -9.41
N LEU A 45 0.73 12.04 -10.17
CA LEU A 45 -0.57 11.52 -10.59
C LEU A 45 -0.45 10.28 -11.49
N PHE A 46 0.55 10.25 -12.38
CA PHE A 46 0.82 9.06 -13.20
C PHE A 46 1.27 7.88 -12.34
N VAL A 47 2.15 8.13 -11.38
CA VAL A 47 2.63 7.07 -10.46
C VAL A 47 1.48 6.52 -9.64
N LEU A 48 0.66 7.38 -9.03
CA LEU A 48 -0.51 6.97 -8.25
C LEU A 48 -1.53 6.22 -9.09
N SER A 49 -1.77 6.68 -10.33
CA SER A 49 -2.65 5.97 -11.27
C SER A 49 -2.13 4.56 -11.60
N ALA A 50 -0.81 4.43 -11.78
CA ALA A 50 -0.19 3.13 -12.00
C ALA A 50 -0.37 2.20 -10.79
N PHE A 51 -0.19 2.69 -9.56
CA PHE A 51 -0.46 1.91 -8.35
C PHE A 51 -1.93 1.52 -8.21
N ALA A 52 -2.86 2.39 -8.58
CA ALA A 52 -4.29 2.06 -8.61
C ALA A 52 -4.61 0.93 -9.62
N ILE A 53 -4.00 0.97 -10.81
CA ILE A 53 -4.14 -0.09 -11.81
C ILE A 53 -3.49 -1.39 -11.28
N LEU A 54 -2.32 -1.30 -10.68
CA LEU A 54 -1.64 -2.46 -10.07
C LEU A 54 -2.47 -3.07 -8.93
N ALA A 55 -3.20 -2.26 -8.15
CA ALA A 55 -4.12 -2.76 -7.13
C ALA A 55 -5.24 -3.62 -7.75
N LEU A 56 -5.81 -3.20 -8.88
CA LEU A 56 -6.78 -4.01 -9.60
C LEU A 56 -6.16 -5.32 -10.14
N CYS A 57 -4.92 -5.27 -10.63
CA CYS A 57 -4.19 -6.45 -11.07
C CYS A 57 -3.78 -7.37 -9.90
N ALA A 58 -3.61 -6.84 -8.70
CA ALA A 58 -3.29 -7.61 -7.50
C ALA A 58 -4.44 -8.55 -7.09
N ILE A 59 -5.70 -8.16 -7.34
CA ILE A 59 -6.88 -8.98 -6.99
C ILE A 59 -6.76 -10.44 -7.48
N PRO A 60 -6.62 -10.71 -8.78
CA PRO A 60 -6.50 -12.09 -9.25
C PRO A 60 -5.21 -12.77 -8.80
N LEU A 61 -4.12 -12.01 -8.58
CA LEU A 61 -2.84 -12.57 -8.12
C LEU A 61 -2.91 -13.01 -6.66
N CYS A 62 -3.45 -12.17 -5.76
CA CYS A 62 -3.64 -12.50 -4.35
C CYS A 62 -4.63 -13.67 -4.19
N GLY A 63 -5.77 -13.64 -4.88
CA GLY A 63 -6.73 -14.75 -4.83
C GLY A 63 -6.15 -16.08 -5.34
N LYS A 64 -5.33 -16.05 -6.40
CA LYS A 64 -4.65 -17.27 -6.85
C LYS A 64 -3.58 -17.74 -5.87
N ALA A 65 -2.90 -16.80 -5.20
CA ALA A 65 -1.90 -17.12 -4.17
C ALA A 65 -2.55 -17.79 -2.95
N GLU A 66 -3.73 -17.34 -2.49
CA GLU A 66 -4.51 -17.99 -1.43
C GLU A 66 -4.79 -19.46 -1.75
N ILE A 67 -5.28 -19.73 -2.98
CA ILE A 67 -5.56 -21.10 -3.44
C ILE A 67 -4.28 -21.93 -3.44
N LEU A 68 -3.18 -21.41 -3.97
CA LEU A 68 -1.89 -22.11 -4.06
C LEU A 68 -1.26 -22.39 -2.70
N LEU A 69 -1.49 -21.49 -1.72
CA LEU A 69 -1.01 -21.65 -0.36
C LEU A 69 -1.99 -22.43 0.54
N SER A 70 -3.22 -22.69 0.06
CA SER A 70 -4.30 -23.32 0.83
C SER A 70 -4.57 -22.60 2.15
N LYS A 71 -4.53 -21.25 2.13
CA LYS A 71 -4.75 -20.36 3.27
C LYS A 71 -5.57 -19.17 2.83
N GLU A 72 -6.50 -18.73 3.68
CA GLU A 72 -7.16 -17.44 3.56
C GLU A 72 -6.23 -16.35 4.11
N ASP A 73 -6.09 -15.24 3.40
CA ASP A 73 -5.27 -14.07 3.78
C ASP A 73 -3.87 -14.49 4.33
N PRO A 74 -3.04 -15.16 3.52
CA PRO A 74 -1.75 -15.65 3.99
C PRO A 74 -0.78 -14.48 4.19
N LYS A 75 -0.20 -14.36 5.36
CA LYS A 75 0.74 -13.29 5.74
C LYS A 75 1.94 -13.11 4.79
N GLU A 76 2.23 -14.14 4.01
CA GLU A 76 3.30 -14.15 3.00
C GLU A 76 2.92 -13.38 1.73
N VAL A 77 1.63 -13.19 1.47
CA VAL A 77 1.08 -12.35 0.39
C VAL A 77 1.13 -10.93 0.89
N ILE A 78 1.82 -10.06 0.19
CA ILE A 78 2.10 -8.66 0.59
C ILE A 78 2.04 -7.71 -0.61
N LEU A 79 1.50 -8.18 -1.73
CA LEU A 79 1.34 -7.37 -2.95
C LEU A 79 0.26 -6.31 -2.75
N ASP A 80 -0.77 -6.61 -1.98
CA ASP A 80 -1.87 -5.75 -1.55
C ASP A 80 -1.37 -4.53 -0.79
N GLU A 81 -0.57 -4.74 0.25
CA GLU A 81 0.03 -3.64 1.01
C GLU A 81 1.05 -2.83 0.18
N PHE A 82 1.79 -3.52 -0.70
CA PHE A 82 2.72 -2.85 -1.62
C PHE A 82 1.99 -1.86 -2.54
N VAL A 83 0.86 -2.26 -3.11
CA VAL A 83 0.11 -1.41 -4.05
C VAL A 83 -0.77 -0.38 -3.34
N ALA A 84 -1.27 -0.68 -2.14
CA ALA A 84 -2.14 0.20 -1.38
C ALA A 84 -1.39 1.37 -0.74
N GLN A 85 -0.21 1.12 -0.16
CA GLN A 85 0.53 2.13 0.60
C GLN A 85 0.72 3.46 -0.13
N PRO A 86 1.12 3.55 -1.41
CA PRO A 86 1.27 4.81 -2.12
C PRO A 86 -0.05 5.58 -2.29
N LEU A 87 -1.19 4.90 -2.32
CA LEU A 87 -2.51 5.51 -2.54
C LEU A 87 -2.96 6.38 -1.36
N VAL A 88 -2.33 6.27 -0.20
CA VAL A 88 -2.50 7.21 0.93
C VAL A 88 -2.25 8.66 0.51
N PHE A 89 -1.41 8.87 -0.48
CA PHE A 89 -0.94 10.18 -0.90
C PHE A 89 -1.70 10.80 -2.09
N VAL A 90 -2.84 10.23 -2.47
CA VAL A 90 -3.67 10.72 -3.59
C VAL A 90 -4.09 12.19 -3.43
N GLY A 91 -4.37 12.62 -2.19
CA GLY A 91 -4.81 13.98 -1.89
C GLY A 91 -3.69 15.00 -1.60
N VAL A 92 -2.42 14.60 -1.74
CA VAL A 92 -1.27 15.46 -1.41
C VAL A 92 -1.01 16.44 -2.57
N PRO A 93 -0.84 17.75 -2.31
CA PRO A 93 -0.48 18.75 -3.32
C PRO A 93 1.01 18.67 -3.66
N TRP A 94 1.41 17.67 -4.42
CA TRP A 94 2.81 17.34 -4.73
C TRP A 94 3.62 18.49 -5.35
N SER A 95 2.95 19.45 -5.99
CA SER A 95 3.62 20.65 -6.52
C SER A 95 4.31 21.50 -5.43
N SER A 96 3.89 21.36 -4.18
CA SER A 96 4.47 22.05 -3.02
C SER A 96 5.61 21.29 -2.37
N TYR A 97 5.85 20.04 -2.77
CA TYR A 97 6.86 19.18 -2.18
C TYR A 97 8.08 19.01 -3.06
N SER A 98 9.24 19.05 -2.44
CA SER A 98 10.54 18.84 -3.05
C SER A 98 11.30 17.73 -2.30
N TYR A 99 12.50 17.46 -2.71
CA TYR A 99 13.40 16.54 -2.00
C TYR A 99 13.88 17.21 -0.70
N SER A 100 13.10 17.10 0.36
CA SER A 100 13.32 17.77 1.65
C SER A 100 13.07 16.85 2.83
N PHE A 101 13.47 17.29 4.01
CA PHE A 101 13.17 16.59 5.26
C PHE A 101 11.66 16.52 5.51
N ASP A 102 10.92 17.59 5.20
CA ASP A 102 9.47 17.65 5.40
C ASP A 102 8.75 16.60 4.54
N THR A 103 9.23 16.37 3.32
CA THR A 103 8.73 15.29 2.46
C THR A 103 8.98 13.91 3.08
N LEU A 104 10.14 13.68 3.70
CA LEU A 104 10.39 12.41 4.39
C LEU A 104 9.48 12.25 5.61
N VAL A 105 9.20 13.33 6.34
CA VAL A 105 8.25 13.32 7.47
C VAL A 105 6.83 12.99 6.95
N LEU A 106 6.38 13.63 5.87
CA LEU A 106 5.11 13.33 5.22
C LEU A 106 4.98 11.85 4.86
N LEU A 107 6.00 11.30 4.18
CA LEU A 107 6.02 9.90 3.77
C LEU A 107 6.00 8.96 4.99
N GLY A 108 6.77 9.27 6.03
CA GLY A 108 6.82 8.53 7.28
C GLY A 108 5.49 8.53 8.03
N LEU A 109 4.81 9.69 8.09
CA LEU A 109 3.48 9.80 8.68
C LEU A 109 2.43 9.02 7.89
N GLY A 110 2.45 9.12 6.55
CA GLY A 110 1.55 8.35 5.69
C GLY A 110 1.75 6.85 5.86
N PHE A 111 3.00 6.39 5.98
CA PHE A 111 3.31 5.01 6.28
C PHE A 111 2.75 4.59 7.65
N ALA A 112 3.00 5.37 8.70
CA ALA A 112 2.55 5.05 10.05
C ALA A 112 1.00 5.01 10.14
N LEU A 113 0.31 5.97 9.52
CA LEU A 113 -1.14 6.01 9.48
C LEU A 113 -1.71 4.81 8.70
N PHE A 114 -1.14 4.50 7.53
CA PHE A 114 -1.58 3.34 6.77
C PHE A 114 -1.44 2.06 7.60
N ARG A 115 -0.27 1.80 8.18
CA ARG A 115 -0.04 0.60 9.00
C ARG A 115 -0.95 0.56 10.24
N PHE A 116 -1.23 1.70 10.84
CA PHE A 116 -2.20 1.77 11.94
C PHE A 116 -3.59 1.32 11.51
N PHE A 117 -4.13 1.87 10.43
CA PHE A 117 -5.49 1.53 9.96
C PHE A 117 -5.59 0.13 9.37
N ASP A 118 -4.54 -0.34 8.71
CA ASP A 118 -4.47 -1.69 8.16
C ASP A 118 -4.38 -2.77 9.27
N ILE A 119 -3.59 -2.54 10.31
CA ILE A 119 -3.46 -3.52 11.41
C ILE A 119 -4.70 -3.47 12.34
N MET A 120 -5.17 -2.28 12.69
CA MET A 120 -6.28 -2.11 13.63
C MET A 120 -7.64 -2.33 12.98
N LYS A 121 -7.75 -2.14 11.67
CA LYS A 121 -8.95 -2.29 10.85
C LYS A 121 -10.22 -1.68 11.48
N PRO A 122 -10.16 -0.42 11.99
CA PRO A 122 -11.32 0.23 12.59
C PRO A 122 -12.39 0.52 11.52
N LEU A 123 -13.52 1.06 11.94
CA LEU A 123 -14.60 1.52 11.04
C LEU A 123 -15.22 0.40 10.17
N GLY A 124 -15.03 -0.85 10.56
CA GLY A 124 -15.58 -2.00 9.82
C GLY A 124 -14.76 -2.43 8.60
N ILE A 125 -13.53 -1.95 8.45
CA ILE A 125 -12.59 -2.38 7.39
C ILE A 125 -12.44 -3.91 7.41
N SER A 126 -12.37 -4.51 8.60
CA SER A 126 -12.29 -5.97 8.77
C SER A 126 -13.42 -6.76 8.08
N ARG A 127 -14.58 -6.13 7.83
CA ARG A 127 -15.69 -6.78 7.11
C ARG A 127 -15.37 -7.00 5.63
N LEU A 128 -14.45 -6.22 5.06
CA LEU A 128 -14.05 -6.37 3.65
C LEU A 128 -13.27 -7.66 3.42
N GLN A 129 -12.56 -8.16 4.44
CA GLN A 129 -11.88 -9.46 4.38
C GLN A 129 -12.86 -10.64 4.17
N SER A 130 -14.15 -10.48 4.52
CA SER A 130 -15.16 -11.51 4.25
C SER A 130 -15.55 -11.63 2.77
N ILE A 131 -15.11 -10.71 1.93
CA ILE A 131 -15.29 -10.82 0.47
C ILE A 131 -14.39 -11.94 -0.04
N PRO A 132 -14.92 -12.96 -0.74
CA PRO A 132 -14.14 -14.13 -1.15
C PRO A 132 -12.98 -13.78 -2.07
N GLY A 133 -11.85 -14.47 -1.87
CA GLY A 133 -10.67 -14.42 -2.71
C GLY A 133 -9.92 -13.08 -2.65
N GLY A 134 -9.00 -12.85 -3.56
CA GLY A 134 -8.13 -11.68 -3.56
C GLY A 134 -8.81 -10.31 -3.55
N ALA A 135 -10.12 -10.26 -3.83
CA ALA A 135 -10.88 -9.02 -3.72
C ALA A 135 -11.01 -8.57 -2.26
N GLY A 136 -11.21 -9.48 -1.31
CA GLY A 136 -11.22 -9.18 0.11
C GLY A 136 -9.87 -8.69 0.61
N VAL A 137 -8.82 -9.42 0.23
CA VAL A 137 -7.42 -9.12 0.61
C VAL A 137 -7.00 -7.72 0.15
N VAL A 138 -7.29 -7.35 -1.10
CA VAL A 138 -6.91 -6.03 -1.63
C VAL A 138 -7.85 -4.93 -1.15
N ALA A 139 -9.15 -5.22 -0.99
CA ALA A 139 -10.14 -4.20 -0.66
C ALA A 139 -9.98 -3.64 0.76
N ASP A 140 -9.56 -4.44 1.73
CA ASP A 140 -9.36 -3.95 3.10
C ASP A 140 -8.13 -3.03 3.20
N ASP A 141 -7.06 -3.32 2.48
CA ASP A 141 -5.90 -2.44 2.40
C ASP A 141 -6.22 -1.13 1.68
N ILE A 142 -6.93 -1.20 0.54
CA ILE A 142 -7.41 0.01 -0.12
C ILE A 142 -8.33 0.83 0.79
N ALA A 143 -9.20 0.19 1.55
CA ALA A 143 -10.05 0.88 2.51
C ALA A 143 -9.25 1.54 3.65
N ALA A 144 -8.13 0.94 4.08
CA ALA A 144 -7.23 1.53 5.07
C ALA A 144 -6.53 2.81 4.55
N THR A 145 -6.36 2.95 3.23
CA THR A 145 -5.78 4.18 2.64
C THR A 145 -6.67 5.39 2.83
N ILE A 146 -8.00 5.23 2.92
CA ILE A 146 -8.95 6.33 3.02
C ILE A 146 -8.76 7.13 4.33
N PRO A 147 -8.88 6.52 5.53
CA PRO A 147 -8.66 7.24 6.77
C PRO A 147 -7.20 7.69 6.95
N ALA A 148 -6.22 6.94 6.41
CA ALA A 148 -4.83 7.35 6.41
C ALA A 148 -4.61 8.61 5.57
N GLY A 149 -5.14 8.65 4.36
CA GLY A 149 -5.08 9.83 3.48
C GLY A 149 -5.83 11.04 4.03
N LEU A 150 -6.99 10.83 4.65
CA LEU A 150 -7.70 11.90 5.37
C LEU A 150 -6.86 12.44 6.54
N GLY A 151 -6.16 11.58 7.27
CA GLY A 151 -5.23 11.99 8.32
C GLY A 151 -4.12 12.89 7.77
N ILE A 152 -3.48 12.51 6.67
CA ILE A 152 -2.48 13.33 5.98
C ILE A 152 -3.06 14.68 5.53
N TRP A 153 -4.22 14.68 4.91
CA TRP A 153 -4.88 15.88 4.44
C TRP A 153 -5.21 16.86 5.60
N LEU A 154 -5.68 16.33 6.75
CA LEU A 154 -5.93 17.14 7.94
C LEU A 154 -4.64 17.73 8.54
N LEU A 155 -3.55 16.97 8.58
CA LEU A 155 -2.26 17.45 9.07
C LEU A 155 -1.72 18.56 8.18
N TRP A 156 -1.86 18.42 6.86
CA TRP A 156 -1.49 19.45 5.89
C TRP A 156 -2.38 20.70 6.00
N GLY A 157 -3.70 20.52 6.03
CA GLY A 157 -4.66 21.63 6.10
C GLY A 157 -4.56 22.49 7.38
N ASN A 158 -4.00 21.92 8.47
CA ASN A 158 -3.72 22.65 9.72
C ASN A 158 -2.28 23.18 9.79
N GLY A 159 -1.49 23.09 8.73
CA GLY A 159 -0.12 23.59 8.68
C GLY A 159 0.87 22.83 9.60
N ILE A 160 0.54 21.58 9.98
CA ILE A 160 1.42 20.73 10.81
C ILE A 160 2.53 20.14 9.94
N ILE A 161 2.22 19.87 8.69
CA ILE A 161 3.15 19.46 7.64
C ILE A 161 2.97 20.40 6.44
N SER A 162 4.08 20.88 5.87
CA SER A 162 4.08 21.87 4.76
C SER A 162 4.97 21.42 3.60
#